data_074a7e3bc1fd1990fcaa878696f68f94
#
_entry.id   074a7e3bc1fd1990fcaa878696f68f94
#
_cell.length_a   1.000
_cell.length_b   1.000
_cell.length_c   1.000
_cell.angle_alpha   90.00
_cell.angle_beta   90.00
_cell.angle_gamma   90.00
#
_symmetry.space_group_name_H-M   'P 1'
#
loop_
_entity.id
_entity.type
_entity.pdbx_description
1 polymer ?
#
loop_
_entity_poly.entity_id
_entity_poly.type
_entity_poly.pdbx_seq_one_letter_code
_entity_poly.pdbx_strand_id
1 'polypeptide(L)'
;QLTNIARDVGEDARMGRLYLPLQWLRQAGITPEAWLATPRHGPALAGVVERLLHEADALYARAEAGIALLPADCRPGIRAAARLYAAIGRQVRRAGCNAVDRRAVVPPLRKAWLLAGTGWPARADALHAPPLDATRLLVEAAARHEAAGRPARRRVDVVIDLFERLERRDRQSGVVAPSSASRAG
;
A
#
# COMPACT_ATOMS: atom_id res chain seq x y z
N GLN A 1 -0.84 1.01 -0.17
CA GLN A 1 0.48 1.36 -0.74
C GLN A 1 0.65 2.87 -0.93
N LEU A 2 -0.33 3.60 -1.51
CA LEU A 2 -0.21 5.05 -1.75
C LEU A 2 0.08 5.84 -0.47
N THR A 3 -0.55 5.47 0.65
CA THR A 3 -0.29 6.10 1.95
C THR A 3 1.14 5.87 2.44
N ASN A 4 1.74 4.70 2.18
CA ASN A 4 3.14 4.45 2.50
C ASN A 4 4.05 5.34 1.66
N ILE A 5 3.81 5.43 0.34
CA ILE A 5 4.55 6.34 -0.54
C ILE A 5 4.45 7.78 -0.04
N ALA A 6 3.26 8.25 0.32
CA ALA A 6 3.06 9.61 0.84
C ALA A 6 3.77 9.86 2.18
N ARG A 7 3.88 8.84 3.04
CA ARG A 7 4.54 8.93 4.36
C ARG A 7 6.06 8.90 4.27
N ASP A 8 6.58 8.09 3.33
CA ASP A 8 7.99 7.70 3.32
C ASP A 8 8.81 8.49 2.27
N VAL A 9 8.26 9.59 1.71
CA VAL A 9 8.89 10.42 0.65
C VAL A 9 10.34 10.79 0.96
N GLY A 10 10.63 11.26 2.17
CA GLY A 10 11.99 11.65 2.57
C GLY A 10 12.89 10.45 2.84
N GLU A 11 12.34 9.35 3.37
CA GLU A 11 13.10 8.12 3.60
C GLU A 11 13.48 7.46 2.27
N ASP A 12 12.53 7.37 1.34
CA ASP A 12 12.77 6.84 0.00
C ASP A 12 13.78 7.68 -0.77
N ALA A 13 13.68 9.02 -0.69
CA ALA A 13 14.61 9.92 -1.34
C ALA A 13 16.05 9.76 -0.83
N ARG A 14 16.26 9.59 0.48
CA ARG A 14 17.57 9.31 1.06
C ARG A 14 18.17 7.98 0.58
N MET A 15 17.31 7.05 0.14
CA MET A 15 17.73 5.79 -0.48
C MET A 15 17.84 5.88 -2.01
N GLY A 16 17.77 7.09 -2.59
CA GLY A 16 17.80 7.30 -4.03
C GLY A 16 16.54 6.83 -4.76
N ARG A 17 15.40 6.71 -4.06
CA ARG A 17 14.15 6.21 -4.61
C ARG A 17 13.10 7.32 -4.67
N LEU A 18 12.35 7.36 -5.78
CA LEU A 18 11.28 8.32 -6.00
C LEU A 18 10.04 7.58 -6.50
N TYR A 19 9.04 7.42 -5.62
CA TYR A 19 7.78 6.72 -5.93
C TYR A 19 6.61 7.68 -6.21
N LEU A 20 6.80 8.99 -6.03
CA LEU A 20 5.80 9.97 -6.43
C LEU A 20 5.64 9.97 -7.95
N PRO A 21 4.40 10.14 -8.48
CA PRO A 21 4.18 10.18 -9.92
C PRO A 21 5.00 11.31 -10.59
N LEU A 22 5.93 10.95 -11.47
CA LEU A 22 6.86 11.92 -12.10
C LEU A 22 6.12 13.01 -12.88
N GLN A 23 4.99 12.65 -13.50
CA GLN A 23 4.15 13.62 -14.20
C GLN A 23 3.59 14.68 -13.25
N TRP A 24 3.16 14.30 -12.04
CA TRP A 24 2.61 15.25 -11.06
C TRP A 24 3.69 16.18 -10.51
N LEU A 25 4.91 15.67 -10.31
CA LEU A 25 6.05 16.50 -9.93
C LEU A 25 6.35 17.55 -10.99
N ARG A 26 6.43 17.13 -12.27
CA ARG A 26 6.67 18.08 -13.39
C ARG A 26 5.54 19.10 -13.53
N GLN A 27 4.28 18.70 -13.37
CA GLN A 27 3.13 19.63 -13.35
C GLN A 27 3.20 20.64 -12.22
N ALA A 28 3.79 20.27 -11.09
CA ALA A 28 4.04 21.14 -9.93
C ALA A 28 5.33 21.98 -10.06
N GLY A 29 6.01 21.95 -11.22
CA GLY A 29 7.26 22.68 -11.44
C GLY A 29 8.49 22.06 -10.78
N ILE A 30 8.41 20.79 -10.37
CA ILE A 30 9.50 20.05 -9.72
C ILE A 30 10.18 19.15 -10.77
N THR A 31 11.48 19.37 -11.00
CA THR A 31 12.31 18.44 -11.79
C THR A 31 12.66 17.24 -10.90
N PRO A 32 12.19 16.03 -11.23
CA PRO A 32 12.35 14.87 -10.34
C PRO A 32 13.80 14.54 -10.00
N GLU A 33 14.69 14.62 -10.96
CA GLU A 33 16.11 14.28 -10.82
C GLU A 33 16.82 15.30 -9.92
N ALA A 34 16.56 16.61 -10.13
CA ALA A 34 17.11 17.69 -9.32
C ALA A 34 16.58 17.64 -7.88
N TRP A 35 15.27 17.32 -7.72
CA TRP A 35 14.69 17.18 -6.40
C TRP A 35 15.27 15.97 -5.65
N LEU A 36 15.46 14.83 -6.32
CA LEU A 36 16.02 13.62 -5.71
C LEU A 36 17.46 13.83 -5.26
N ALA A 37 18.23 14.64 -5.99
CA ALA A 37 19.61 15.00 -5.60
C ALA A 37 19.66 15.85 -4.31
N THR A 38 18.62 16.69 -4.08
CA THR A 38 18.54 17.54 -2.88
C THR A 38 17.07 17.61 -2.42
N PRO A 39 16.57 16.57 -1.73
CA PRO A 39 15.19 16.51 -1.31
C PRO A 39 14.85 17.65 -0.34
N ARG A 40 13.83 18.43 -0.66
CA ARG A 40 13.35 19.54 0.17
C ARG A 40 11.83 19.56 0.19
N HIS A 41 11.28 19.86 1.36
CA HIS A 41 9.85 20.15 1.47
C HIS A 41 9.55 21.53 0.93
N GLY A 42 8.37 21.69 0.36
CA GLY A 42 7.85 22.98 -0.12
C GLY A 42 6.40 22.86 -0.57
N PRO A 43 5.70 23.99 -0.82
CA PRO A 43 4.28 23.99 -1.17
C PRO A 43 3.94 23.16 -2.41
N ALA A 44 4.80 23.18 -3.42
CA ALA A 44 4.63 22.41 -4.64
C ALA A 44 4.63 20.89 -4.35
N LEU A 45 5.61 20.41 -3.57
CA LEU A 45 5.68 19.00 -3.16
C LEU A 45 4.50 18.62 -2.25
N ALA A 46 4.13 19.49 -1.31
CA ALA A 46 2.98 19.29 -0.44
C ALA A 46 1.70 19.06 -1.25
N GLY A 47 1.48 19.84 -2.32
CA GLY A 47 0.36 19.64 -3.24
C GLY A 47 0.37 18.28 -3.94
N VAL A 48 1.54 17.79 -4.35
CA VAL A 48 1.67 16.45 -4.94
C VAL A 48 1.34 15.34 -3.93
N VAL A 49 1.86 15.47 -2.70
CA VAL A 49 1.58 14.52 -1.61
C VAL A 49 0.10 14.54 -1.22
N GLU A 50 -0.52 15.72 -1.14
CA GLU A 50 -1.96 15.86 -0.85
C GLU A 50 -2.81 15.20 -1.93
N ARG A 51 -2.47 15.40 -3.20
CA ARG A 51 -3.14 14.74 -4.33
C ARG A 51 -3.04 13.21 -4.22
N LEU A 52 -1.87 12.67 -3.87
CA LEU A 52 -1.67 11.25 -3.67
C LEU A 52 -2.52 10.69 -2.52
N LEU A 53 -2.63 11.45 -1.43
CA LEU A 53 -3.48 11.08 -0.29
C LEU A 53 -4.97 11.15 -0.64
N HIS A 54 -5.38 12.06 -1.50
CA HIS A 54 -6.75 12.13 -1.99
C HIS A 54 -7.13 10.87 -2.79
N GLU A 55 -6.27 10.42 -3.70
CA GLU A 55 -6.45 9.16 -4.41
C GLU A 55 -6.49 7.96 -3.45
N ALA A 56 -5.64 7.96 -2.42
CA ALA A 56 -5.66 6.91 -1.41
C ALA A 56 -6.99 6.86 -0.65
N ASP A 57 -7.55 8.01 -0.27
CA ASP A 57 -8.83 8.09 0.43
C ASP A 57 -10.00 7.60 -0.45
N ALA A 58 -10.00 7.94 -1.73
CA ALA A 58 -10.98 7.43 -2.69
C ALA A 58 -10.92 5.90 -2.80
N LEU A 59 -9.71 5.32 -2.82
CA LEU A 59 -9.51 3.87 -2.83
C LEU A 59 -9.94 3.21 -1.51
N TYR A 60 -9.70 3.83 -0.35
CA TYR A 60 -10.19 3.33 0.93
C TYR A 60 -11.72 3.32 1.00
N ALA A 61 -12.37 4.38 0.52
CA ALA A 61 -13.83 4.45 0.45
C ALA A 61 -14.41 3.32 -0.41
N ARG A 62 -13.79 3.04 -1.57
CA ARG A 62 -14.19 1.92 -2.43
C ARG A 62 -13.95 0.57 -1.77
N ALA A 63 -12.82 0.39 -1.09
CA ALA A 63 -12.44 -0.86 -0.43
C ALA A 63 -13.40 -1.23 0.71
N GLU A 64 -14.01 -0.26 1.40
CA GLU A 64 -14.95 -0.53 2.50
C GLU A 64 -16.12 -1.39 2.05
N ALA A 65 -16.64 -1.17 0.84
CA ALA A 65 -17.68 -2.00 0.24
C ALA A 65 -17.22 -3.44 0.02
N GLY A 66 -16.01 -3.61 -0.54
CA GLY A 66 -15.43 -4.93 -0.78
C GLY A 66 -15.14 -5.70 0.51
N ILE A 67 -14.75 -5.01 1.59
CA ILE A 67 -14.53 -5.64 2.90
C ILE A 67 -15.80 -6.33 3.41
N ALA A 68 -16.97 -5.75 3.16
CA ALA A 68 -18.25 -6.34 3.57
C ALA A 68 -18.56 -7.68 2.87
N LEU A 69 -17.96 -7.94 1.71
CA LEU A 69 -18.11 -9.16 0.92
C LEU A 69 -17.09 -10.25 1.28
N LEU A 70 -16.06 -9.93 2.05
CA LEU A 70 -15.06 -10.91 2.49
C LEU A 70 -15.67 -11.91 3.49
N PRO A 71 -15.05 -13.10 3.69
CA PRO A 71 -15.37 -13.99 4.80
C PRO A 71 -15.34 -13.25 6.15
N ALA A 72 -16.26 -13.57 7.04
CA ALA A 72 -16.48 -12.82 8.28
C ALA A 72 -15.23 -12.72 9.17
N ASP A 73 -14.44 -13.78 9.21
CA ASP A 73 -13.18 -13.90 9.96
C ASP A 73 -12.06 -12.98 9.43
N CYS A 74 -12.06 -12.68 8.13
CA CYS A 74 -11.06 -11.79 7.51
C CYS A 74 -11.40 -10.30 7.66
N ARG A 75 -12.69 -9.95 7.79
CA ARG A 75 -13.15 -8.54 7.78
C ARG A 75 -12.51 -7.66 8.85
N PRO A 76 -12.41 -8.10 10.13
CA PRO A 76 -11.83 -7.25 11.17
C PRO A 76 -10.37 -6.88 10.89
N GLY A 77 -9.56 -7.84 10.45
CA GLY A 77 -8.14 -7.61 10.14
C GLY A 77 -7.94 -6.64 8.97
N ILE A 78 -8.68 -6.85 7.87
CA ILE A 78 -8.59 -5.97 6.69
C ILE A 78 -9.11 -4.57 7.00
N ARG A 79 -10.22 -4.45 7.77
CA ARG A 79 -10.75 -3.16 8.21
C ARG A 79 -9.79 -2.43 9.14
N ALA A 80 -9.14 -3.15 10.06
CA ALA A 80 -8.11 -2.61 10.94
C ALA A 80 -6.96 -2.01 10.12
N ALA A 81 -6.45 -2.75 9.15
CA ALA A 81 -5.40 -2.29 8.25
C ALA A 81 -5.84 -1.01 7.48
N ALA A 82 -7.01 -1.02 6.84
CA ALA A 82 -7.52 0.15 6.11
C ALA A 82 -7.61 1.40 7.02
N ARG A 83 -8.16 1.26 8.23
CA ARG A 83 -8.28 2.37 9.20
C ARG A 83 -6.93 2.90 9.70
N LEU A 84 -5.97 2.01 9.96
CA LEU A 84 -4.63 2.40 10.39
C LEU A 84 -3.90 3.15 9.27
N TYR A 85 -3.93 2.66 8.04
CA TYR A 85 -3.28 3.33 6.91
C TYR A 85 -3.96 4.67 6.58
N ALA A 86 -5.28 4.75 6.59
CA ALA A 86 -5.99 6.01 6.45
C ALA A 86 -5.63 7.01 7.57
N ALA A 87 -5.40 6.53 8.82
CA ALA A 87 -4.96 7.38 9.92
C ALA A 87 -3.54 7.93 9.72
N ILE A 88 -2.64 7.15 9.08
CA ILE A 88 -1.30 7.62 8.68
C ILE A 88 -1.44 8.77 7.68
N GLY A 89 -2.27 8.62 6.64
CA GLY A 89 -2.53 9.69 5.67
C GLY A 89 -3.01 10.99 6.32
N ARG A 90 -3.96 10.87 7.27
CA ARG A 90 -4.42 12.03 8.07
C ARG A 90 -3.30 12.67 8.89
N GLN A 91 -2.36 11.88 9.38
CA GLN A 91 -1.21 12.40 10.14
C GLN A 91 -0.21 13.13 9.23
N VAL A 92 0.02 12.63 8.00
CA VAL A 92 0.82 13.33 6.99
C VAL A 92 0.21 14.70 6.67
N ARG A 93 -1.11 14.77 6.45
CA ARG A 93 -1.82 16.06 6.23
C ARG A 93 -1.67 17.03 7.40
N ARG A 94 -1.82 16.54 8.65
CA ARG A 94 -1.63 17.36 9.86
C ARG A 94 -0.23 17.94 9.98
N ALA A 95 0.76 17.26 9.40
CA ALA A 95 2.13 17.74 9.33
C ALA A 95 2.38 18.67 8.11
N GLY A 96 1.32 19.19 7.45
CA GLY A 96 1.42 20.03 6.27
C GLY A 96 1.97 19.25 5.05
N CYS A 97 1.69 17.96 4.95
CA CYS A 97 2.25 17.06 3.94
C CYS A 97 3.79 17.05 3.90
N ASN A 98 4.43 17.42 5.01
CA ASN A 98 5.88 17.37 5.15
C ASN A 98 6.32 15.97 5.55
N ALA A 99 6.54 15.12 4.56
CA ALA A 99 7.07 13.78 4.73
C ALA A 99 8.56 13.68 4.32
N VAL A 100 9.22 14.83 4.07
CA VAL A 100 10.66 14.90 3.76
C VAL A 100 11.48 14.97 5.03
N ASP A 101 11.15 15.91 5.91
CA ASP A 101 11.96 16.19 7.12
C ASP A 101 11.64 15.23 8.26
N ARG A 102 10.42 14.71 8.29
CA ARG A 102 9.96 13.80 9.36
C ARG A 102 8.93 12.80 8.86
N ARG A 103 9.01 11.60 9.39
CA ARG A 103 8.06 10.54 9.13
C ARG A 103 6.81 10.69 10.01
N ALA A 104 5.64 10.65 9.43
CA ALA A 104 4.37 10.69 10.17
C ALA A 104 4.13 9.37 10.91
N VAL A 105 3.86 9.45 12.22
CA VAL A 105 3.59 8.30 13.10
C VAL A 105 2.24 8.48 13.78
N VAL A 106 1.42 7.44 13.77
CA VAL A 106 0.16 7.42 14.54
C VAL A 106 0.46 7.04 15.98
N PRO A 107 0.05 7.85 16.98
CA PRO A 107 0.29 7.55 18.39
C PRO A 107 -0.31 6.20 18.83
N PRO A 108 0.31 5.47 19.77
CA PRO A 108 -0.14 4.14 20.21
C PRO A 108 -1.59 4.10 20.71
N LEU A 109 -2.00 5.07 21.52
CA LEU A 109 -3.37 5.18 22.02
C LEU A 109 -4.40 5.32 20.88
N ARG A 110 -4.06 6.08 19.83
CA ARG A 110 -4.91 6.22 18.66
C ARG A 110 -4.98 4.93 17.85
N LYS A 111 -3.89 4.18 17.75
CA LYS A 111 -3.89 2.84 17.15
C LYS A 111 -4.83 1.90 17.90
N ALA A 112 -4.73 1.84 19.22
CA ALA A 112 -5.59 1.02 20.07
C ALA A 112 -7.07 1.38 19.88
N TRP A 113 -7.41 2.67 19.88
CA TRP A 113 -8.79 3.15 19.65
C TRP A 113 -9.31 2.77 18.25
N LEU A 114 -8.48 2.91 17.21
CA LEU A 114 -8.86 2.52 15.85
C LEU A 114 -9.12 1.02 15.72
N LEU A 115 -8.36 0.20 16.43
CA LEU A 115 -8.52 -1.26 16.46
C LEU A 115 -9.79 -1.68 17.21
N ALA A 116 -10.10 -1.05 18.35
CA ALA A 116 -11.31 -1.32 19.12
C ALA A 116 -12.60 -1.09 18.30
N GLY A 117 -12.60 -0.14 17.37
CA GLY A 117 -13.74 0.18 16.51
C GLY A 117 -13.92 -0.72 15.29
N THR A 118 -13.10 -1.75 15.07
CA THR A 118 -13.12 -2.56 13.84
C THR A 118 -14.33 -3.48 13.69
N GLY A 119 -15.06 -3.74 14.78
CA GLY A 119 -16.29 -4.56 14.79
C GLY A 119 -17.54 -3.86 14.24
N TRP A 120 -17.53 -2.53 14.03
CA TRP A 120 -18.70 -1.80 13.56
C TRP A 120 -19.01 -2.10 12.09
N PRO A 121 -20.27 -2.40 11.71
CA PRO A 121 -20.63 -2.70 10.32
C PRO A 121 -20.35 -1.50 9.41
N ALA A 122 -19.86 -1.77 8.21
CA ALA A 122 -19.73 -0.77 7.16
C ALA A 122 -21.10 -0.31 6.66
N ARG A 123 -21.21 0.94 6.20
CA ARG A 123 -22.37 1.40 5.44
C ARG A 123 -22.51 0.58 4.16
N ALA A 124 -23.67 -0.01 3.96
CA ALA A 124 -23.96 -0.89 2.82
C ALA A 124 -24.05 -0.17 1.46
N ASP A 125 -24.11 1.16 1.46
CA ASP A 125 -24.44 1.98 0.29
C ASP A 125 -23.38 1.97 -0.83
N ALA A 126 -22.17 1.44 -0.56
CA ALA A 126 -21.07 1.40 -1.52
C ALA A 126 -20.93 0.08 -2.30
N LEU A 127 -21.90 -0.85 -2.17
CA LEU A 127 -21.78 -2.23 -2.67
C LEU A 127 -21.77 -2.38 -4.20
N HIS A 128 -21.99 -1.32 -4.98
CA HIS A 128 -22.18 -1.40 -6.43
C HIS A 128 -21.16 -0.61 -7.27
N ALA A 129 -20.02 -0.20 -6.69
CA ALA A 129 -19.00 0.46 -7.50
C ALA A 129 -18.36 -0.53 -8.49
N PRO A 130 -18.35 -0.24 -9.81
CA PRO A 130 -17.73 -1.12 -10.80
C PRO A 130 -16.23 -1.27 -10.53
N PRO A 131 -15.57 -2.34 -11.03
CA PRO A 131 -14.13 -2.48 -10.93
C PRO A 131 -13.42 -1.25 -11.50
N LEU A 132 -12.24 -0.93 -10.97
CA LEU A 132 -11.37 0.08 -11.59
C LEU A 132 -10.94 -0.43 -12.97
N ASP A 133 -10.86 0.46 -13.96
CA ASP A 133 -10.46 0.08 -15.32
C ASP A 133 -9.12 -0.65 -15.35
N ALA A 134 -8.15 -0.20 -14.54
CA ALA A 134 -6.84 -0.83 -14.42
C ALA A 134 -6.89 -2.28 -13.87
N THR A 135 -7.94 -2.66 -13.14
CA THR A 135 -8.09 -3.99 -12.54
C THR A 135 -9.19 -4.83 -13.20
N ARG A 136 -9.92 -4.28 -14.15
CA ARG A 136 -11.09 -4.92 -14.79
C ARG A 136 -10.74 -6.30 -15.37
N LEU A 137 -9.65 -6.40 -16.13
CA LEU A 137 -9.21 -7.68 -16.72
C LEU A 137 -8.96 -8.75 -15.66
N LEU A 138 -8.36 -8.37 -14.53
CA LEU A 138 -8.08 -9.30 -13.42
C LEU A 138 -9.36 -9.77 -12.73
N VAL A 139 -10.31 -8.85 -12.50
CA VAL A 139 -11.61 -9.15 -11.89
C VAL A 139 -12.43 -10.06 -12.80
N GLU A 140 -12.48 -9.77 -14.10
CA GLU A 140 -13.17 -10.62 -15.08
C GLU A 140 -12.54 -12.00 -15.24
N ALA A 141 -11.20 -12.09 -15.19
CA ALA A 141 -10.50 -13.37 -15.21
C ALA A 141 -10.81 -14.20 -13.97
N ALA A 142 -10.84 -13.59 -12.79
CA ALA A 142 -11.20 -14.25 -11.54
C ALA A 142 -12.65 -14.76 -11.56
N ALA A 143 -13.61 -13.93 -12.02
CA ALA A 143 -15.02 -14.30 -12.13
C ALA A 143 -15.22 -15.48 -13.11
N ARG A 144 -14.53 -15.49 -14.25
CA ARG A 144 -14.56 -16.62 -15.19
C ARG A 144 -14.02 -17.91 -14.59
N HIS A 145 -13.00 -17.80 -13.75
CA HIS A 145 -12.40 -18.97 -13.07
C HIS A 145 -13.36 -19.57 -12.04
N GLU A 146 -14.08 -18.75 -11.29
CA GLU A 146 -15.14 -19.22 -10.37
C GLU A 146 -16.31 -19.88 -11.12
N ALA A 147 -16.72 -19.30 -12.23
CA ALA A 147 -17.81 -19.86 -13.06
C ALA A 147 -17.44 -21.23 -13.71
N ALA A 148 -16.16 -21.49 -13.92
CA ALA A 148 -15.67 -22.76 -14.49
C ALA A 148 -15.68 -23.92 -13.49
N GLY A 149 -16.26 -23.79 -12.30
CA GLY A 149 -16.59 -24.89 -11.38
C GLY A 149 -15.41 -25.66 -10.78
N ARG A 150 -14.20 -25.09 -10.73
CA ARG A 150 -13.11 -25.67 -9.95
C ARG A 150 -13.45 -25.55 -8.47
N PRO A 151 -13.41 -26.68 -7.70
CA PRO A 151 -13.70 -26.62 -6.27
C PRO A 151 -12.78 -25.59 -5.64
N ALA A 152 -13.39 -24.61 -4.96
CA ALA A 152 -12.64 -23.61 -4.21
C ALA A 152 -11.75 -24.36 -3.21
N ARG A 153 -10.45 -24.49 -3.50
CA ARG A 153 -9.46 -24.79 -2.47
C ARG A 153 -9.73 -23.82 -1.34
N ARG A 154 -9.82 -24.32 -0.11
CA ARG A 154 -10.03 -23.46 1.05
C ARG A 154 -9.05 -22.29 0.91
N ARG A 155 -9.56 -21.06 0.95
CA ARG A 155 -8.76 -19.84 0.67
C ARG A 155 -7.49 -19.77 1.52
N VAL A 156 -7.51 -20.38 2.71
CA VAL A 156 -6.36 -20.59 3.59
C VAL A 156 -5.28 -21.45 2.91
N ASP A 157 -5.66 -22.52 2.21
CA ASP A 157 -4.68 -23.41 1.56
C ASP A 157 -3.93 -22.71 0.42
N VAL A 158 -4.60 -21.78 -0.29
CA VAL A 158 -3.98 -20.94 -1.34
C VAL A 158 -2.97 -19.96 -0.74
N VAL A 159 -3.31 -19.37 0.40
CA VAL A 159 -2.42 -18.43 1.12
C VAL A 159 -1.21 -19.20 1.68
N ILE A 160 -1.42 -20.37 2.27
CA ILE A 160 -0.33 -21.22 2.77
C ILE A 160 0.58 -21.65 1.63
N ASP A 161 0.03 -22.14 0.51
CA ASP A 161 0.80 -22.53 -0.68
C ASP A 161 1.60 -21.36 -1.27
N LEU A 162 1.04 -20.13 -1.25
CA LEU A 162 1.73 -18.92 -1.67
C LEU A 162 2.93 -18.60 -0.75
N PHE A 163 2.74 -18.66 0.57
CA PHE A 163 3.83 -18.43 1.54
C PHE A 163 4.92 -19.49 1.41
N GLU A 164 4.56 -20.78 1.27
CA GLU A 164 5.53 -21.87 1.06
C GLU A 164 6.32 -21.71 -0.24
N ARG A 165 5.69 -21.20 -1.32
CA ARG A 165 6.39 -20.89 -2.58
C ARG A 165 7.34 -19.71 -2.43
N LEU A 166 6.95 -18.66 -1.71
CA LEU A 166 7.81 -17.52 -1.42
C LEU A 166 9.02 -17.94 -0.58
N GLU A 167 8.81 -18.70 0.49
CA GLU A 167 9.92 -19.23 1.31
C GLU A 167 10.88 -20.15 0.54
N ARG A 168 10.33 -21.01 -0.34
CA ARG A 168 11.18 -21.86 -1.20
C ARG A 168 12.02 -21.02 -2.17
N ARG A 169 11.46 -19.96 -2.72
CA ARG A 169 12.16 -19.03 -3.61
C ARG A 169 13.26 -18.26 -2.88
N ASP A 170 13.00 -17.79 -1.67
CA ASP A 170 13.99 -17.09 -0.84
C ASP A 170 15.15 -18.01 -0.44
N ARG A 171 14.87 -19.27 -0.09
CA ARG A 171 15.90 -20.28 0.20
C ARG A 171 16.76 -20.61 -1.04
N GLN A 172 16.18 -20.65 -2.23
CA GLN A 172 16.92 -20.86 -3.49
C GLN A 172 17.74 -19.64 -3.91
N SER A 173 17.29 -18.43 -3.60
CA SER A 173 18.03 -17.18 -3.88
C SER A 173 19.15 -16.90 -2.88
N GLY A 174 19.09 -17.49 -1.67
CA GLY A 174 20.12 -17.37 -0.61
C GLY A 174 21.29 -18.32 -0.72
N VAL A 175 21.33 -19.24 -1.69
CA VAL A 175 22.39 -20.25 -1.88
C VAL A 175 23.40 -19.85 -2.96
N VAL A 176 23.66 -18.56 -3.17
CA VAL A 176 24.88 -18.14 -3.86
C VAL A 176 25.93 -17.78 -2.81
N ALA A 177 26.63 -18.80 -2.31
CA ALA A 177 27.82 -18.61 -1.51
C ALA A 177 28.92 -17.94 -2.36
N PRO A 178 29.70 -17.00 -1.80
CA PRO A 178 30.84 -16.43 -2.51
C PRO A 178 31.91 -17.52 -2.67
N SER A 179 32.27 -17.79 -3.93
CA SER A 179 33.40 -18.61 -4.32
C SER A 179 34.66 -18.11 -3.62
N SER A 180 35.24 -18.99 -2.85
CA SER A 180 36.57 -18.84 -2.26
C SER A 180 37.59 -18.53 -3.37
N ALA A 181 38.08 -17.31 -3.42
CA ALA A 181 39.27 -16.97 -4.18
C ALA A 181 40.48 -17.68 -3.55
N SER A 182 41.02 -18.63 -4.30
CA SER A 182 42.24 -19.36 -4.05
C SER A 182 43.41 -18.41 -3.78
N ARG A 183 44.06 -18.58 -2.65
CA ARG A 183 45.43 -18.17 -2.45
C ARG A 183 46.30 -19.12 -3.25
N ALA A 184 47.12 -18.61 -4.11
CA ALA A 184 48.31 -19.27 -4.62
C ALA A 184 49.44 -18.23 -4.78
N GLY A 185 50.60 -18.57 -4.19
CA GLY A 185 51.92 -18.13 -4.55
C GLY A 185 52.41 -16.82 -4.00
#